data_30d611d59d8138ba92c9dac31c33707e
#
_entry.id   30d611d59d8138ba92c9dac31c33707e
#
_cell.length_a   1.000
_cell.length_b   1.000
_cell.length_c   1.000
_cell.angle_alpha   90.00
_cell.angle_beta   90.00
_cell.angle_gamma   90.00
#
_symmetry.space_group_name_H-M   'P 1'
#
loop_
_entity.id
_entity.type
_entity.pdbx_description
1 polymer ?
#
loop_
_entity_poly.entity_id
_entity_poly.type
_entity_poly.pdbx_seq_one_letter_code
_entity_poly.pdbx_strand_id
1 'polypeptide(L)'
;EMAELSQDAAERRSLMTFVVVGAGPTGVELAGQIVELCHKTLVDTFRNIDTRQCRVLLLDAAPVVLPPFGEKLFAAAHKELERIGVEVKLNAMVTNVDATGLDLKLKDGSTERVEAICKVWAAGVQASPLGKTLAEQSGIEVDRAGRVPVQPDLTLPGHPEVFVIGDMAALDRLPGVAQVAIQGARYA
;
A
#
# COMPACT_ATOMS: atom_id res chain seq x y z
N GLU A 1 -11.98 19.73 -2.35
CA GLU A 1 -12.44 21.07 -1.92
C GLU A 1 -11.39 22.15 -2.20
N MET A 2 -10.11 22.01 -1.75
CA MET A 2 -9.06 23.01 -1.99
C MET A 2 -8.88 23.30 -3.48
N ALA A 3 -8.89 22.30 -4.34
CA ALA A 3 -8.81 22.47 -5.79
C ALA A 3 -9.95 23.28 -6.38
N GLU A 4 -11.16 23.18 -5.80
CA GLU A 4 -12.34 23.98 -6.20
C GLU A 4 -12.14 25.46 -5.97
N LEU A 5 -11.38 25.84 -4.94
CA LEU A 5 -11.12 27.24 -4.55
C LEU A 5 -9.90 27.82 -5.24
N SER A 6 -8.97 26.99 -5.71
CA SER A 6 -7.72 27.47 -6.33
C SER A 6 -7.99 28.13 -7.69
N GLN A 7 -7.37 29.29 -7.90
CA GLN A 7 -7.35 30.01 -9.18
C GLN A 7 -6.11 29.67 -10.03
N ASP A 8 -5.09 29.06 -9.43
CA ASP A 8 -3.88 28.63 -10.11
C ASP A 8 -4.06 27.24 -10.72
N ALA A 9 -3.85 27.12 -12.02
CA ALA A 9 -3.98 25.87 -12.74
C ALA A 9 -2.91 24.83 -12.36
N ALA A 10 -1.72 25.24 -11.94
CA ALA A 10 -0.66 24.34 -11.51
C ALA A 10 -0.97 23.79 -10.10
N GLU A 11 -1.36 24.68 -9.19
CA GLU A 11 -1.81 24.29 -7.85
C GLU A 11 -3.02 23.36 -7.93
N ARG A 12 -4.01 23.67 -8.76
CA ARG A 12 -5.20 22.83 -8.98
C ARG A 12 -4.82 21.43 -9.44
N ARG A 13 -3.91 21.30 -10.41
CA ARG A 13 -3.41 19.98 -10.85
C ARG A 13 -2.74 19.21 -9.73
N SER A 14 -1.90 19.86 -8.92
CA SER A 14 -1.23 19.23 -7.78
C SER A 14 -2.23 18.78 -6.70
N LEU A 15 -3.27 19.58 -6.43
CA LEU A 15 -4.36 19.26 -5.51
C LEU A 15 -5.27 18.11 -6.02
N MET A 16 -5.35 17.91 -7.33
CA MET A 16 -6.11 16.85 -7.99
C MET A 16 -5.24 15.62 -8.33
N THR A 17 -3.99 15.60 -7.91
CA THR A 17 -3.09 14.46 -8.05
C THR A 17 -2.95 13.74 -6.71
N PHE A 18 -3.33 12.47 -6.69
CA PHE A 18 -3.22 11.58 -5.53
C PHE A 18 -2.13 10.56 -5.79
N VAL A 19 -1.20 10.43 -4.87
CA VAL A 19 -0.12 9.45 -4.97
C VAL A 19 -0.24 8.44 -3.84
N VAL A 20 -0.27 7.17 -4.21
CA VAL A 20 -0.21 6.03 -3.28
C VAL A 20 1.13 5.33 -3.49
N VAL A 21 1.93 5.27 -2.43
CA VAL A 21 3.26 4.60 -2.43
C VAL A 21 3.13 3.23 -1.79
N GLY A 22 3.45 2.20 -2.56
CA GLY A 22 3.33 0.80 -2.17
C GLY A 22 2.20 0.07 -2.92
N ALA A 23 2.56 -0.86 -3.81
CA ALA A 23 1.62 -1.66 -4.61
C ALA A 23 1.29 -3.04 -3.98
N GLY A 24 1.34 -3.12 -2.65
CA GLY A 24 0.77 -4.21 -1.87
C GLY A 24 -0.76 -4.12 -1.78
N PRO A 25 -1.43 -5.04 -1.07
CA PRO A 25 -2.89 -5.07 -0.96
C PRO A 25 -3.51 -3.73 -0.57
N THR A 26 -3.01 -3.12 0.49
CA THR A 26 -3.52 -1.83 1.00
C THR A 26 -3.42 -0.71 -0.04
N GLY A 27 -2.28 -0.60 -0.73
CA GLY A 27 -2.08 0.45 -1.74
C GLY A 27 -2.95 0.24 -2.98
N VAL A 28 -3.09 -1.01 -3.44
CA VAL A 28 -3.97 -1.37 -4.57
C VAL A 28 -5.43 -1.05 -4.25
N GLU A 29 -5.92 -1.47 -3.09
CA GLU A 29 -7.28 -1.18 -2.64
C GLU A 29 -7.53 0.33 -2.53
N LEU A 30 -6.61 1.06 -1.90
CA LEU A 30 -6.74 2.50 -1.71
C LEU A 30 -6.73 3.26 -3.04
N ALA A 31 -5.82 2.93 -3.97
CA ALA A 31 -5.77 3.55 -5.28
C ALA A 31 -7.09 3.34 -6.05
N GLY A 32 -7.63 2.12 -6.00
CA GLY A 32 -8.93 1.79 -6.59
C GLY A 32 -10.08 2.60 -5.99
N GLN A 33 -10.13 2.73 -4.66
CA GLN A 33 -11.15 3.50 -3.95
C GLN A 33 -11.05 5.01 -4.26
N ILE A 34 -9.85 5.58 -4.34
CA ILE A 34 -9.67 6.99 -4.69
C ILE A 34 -10.17 7.26 -6.12
N VAL A 35 -9.85 6.40 -7.09
CA VAL A 35 -10.37 6.54 -8.46
C VAL A 35 -11.90 6.46 -8.47
N GLU A 36 -12.48 5.49 -7.79
CA GLU A 36 -13.93 5.34 -7.72
C GLU A 36 -14.60 6.58 -7.10
N LEU A 37 -14.02 7.08 -6.02
CA LEU A 37 -14.48 8.32 -5.38
C LEU A 37 -14.44 9.50 -6.35
N CYS A 38 -13.31 9.73 -7.03
CA CYS A 38 -13.12 10.86 -7.94
C CYS A 38 -13.94 10.72 -9.22
N HIS A 39 -13.93 9.55 -9.86
CA HIS A 39 -14.45 9.35 -11.21
C HIS A 39 -15.92 8.93 -11.24
N LYS A 40 -16.51 8.55 -10.09
CA LYS A 40 -17.92 8.14 -10.01
C LYS A 40 -18.69 8.91 -8.93
N THR A 41 -18.19 8.88 -7.66
CA THR A 41 -18.98 9.37 -6.53
C THR A 41 -19.05 10.88 -6.47
N LEU A 42 -17.94 11.58 -6.75
CA LEU A 42 -17.85 13.05 -6.66
C LEU A 42 -18.10 13.75 -8.00
N VAL A 43 -18.47 13.02 -9.05
CA VAL A 43 -18.84 13.62 -10.34
C VAL A 43 -20.00 14.60 -10.12
N ASP A 44 -19.87 15.79 -10.71
CA ASP A 44 -20.85 16.90 -10.63
C ASP A 44 -21.07 17.48 -9.22
N THR A 45 -20.25 17.10 -8.23
CA THR A 45 -20.34 17.67 -6.87
C THR A 45 -19.74 19.09 -6.80
N PHE A 46 -18.76 19.40 -7.62
CA PHE A 46 -18.04 20.66 -7.67
C PHE A 46 -18.40 21.47 -8.92
N ARG A 47 -18.28 22.81 -8.83
CA ARG A 47 -18.66 23.73 -9.92
C ARG A 47 -17.49 24.11 -10.81
N ASN A 48 -16.28 24.25 -10.23
CA ASN A 48 -15.10 24.78 -10.91
C ASN A 48 -14.11 23.69 -11.31
N ILE A 49 -14.29 22.46 -10.84
CA ILE A 49 -13.44 21.31 -11.17
C ILE A 49 -14.29 20.14 -11.66
N ASP A 50 -13.73 19.38 -12.58
CA ASP A 50 -14.23 18.07 -12.98
C ASP A 50 -13.38 17.00 -12.30
N THR A 51 -13.96 16.29 -11.33
CA THR A 51 -13.24 15.27 -10.54
C THR A 51 -12.78 14.08 -11.36
N ARG A 52 -13.33 13.87 -12.57
CA ARG A 52 -12.84 12.86 -13.52
C ARG A 52 -11.44 13.16 -14.05
N GLN A 53 -10.96 14.40 -13.89
CA GLN A 53 -9.58 14.82 -14.22
C GLN A 53 -8.58 14.54 -13.09
N CYS A 54 -9.04 14.00 -11.95
CA CYS A 54 -8.12 13.58 -10.90
C CYS A 54 -7.19 12.47 -11.41
N ARG A 55 -5.90 12.63 -11.12
CA ARG A 55 -4.89 11.62 -11.38
C ARG A 55 -4.65 10.82 -10.12
N VAL A 56 -4.63 9.50 -10.25
CA VAL A 56 -4.30 8.59 -9.15
C VAL A 56 -3.11 7.73 -9.57
N LEU A 57 -1.96 7.98 -8.94
CA LEU A 57 -0.72 7.27 -9.20
C LEU A 57 -0.48 6.22 -8.12
N LEU A 58 -0.23 4.99 -8.53
CA LEU A 58 0.24 3.92 -7.66
C LEU A 58 1.71 3.64 -7.97
N LEU A 59 2.58 3.88 -6.99
CA LEU A 59 4.04 3.78 -7.12
C LEU A 59 4.58 2.61 -6.33
N ASP A 60 5.53 1.86 -6.91
CA ASP A 60 6.30 0.86 -6.17
C ASP A 60 7.70 0.69 -6.76
N ALA A 61 8.68 0.42 -5.89
CA ALA A 61 10.02 0.02 -6.29
C ALA A 61 10.08 -1.40 -6.88
N ALA A 62 9.11 -2.25 -6.54
CA ALA A 62 8.96 -3.59 -7.08
C ALA A 62 8.53 -3.57 -8.56
N PRO A 63 8.85 -4.63 -9.34
CA PRO A 63 8.47 -4.73 -10.74
C PRO A 63 7.02 -5.17 -10.98
N VAL A 64 6.28 -5.52 -9.94
CA VAL A 64 4.89 -6.03 -10.04
C VAL A 64 4.01 -5.49 -8.92
N VAL A 65 2.72 -5.41 -9.17
CA VAL A 65 1.71 -5.18 -8.13
C VAL A 65 1.41 -6.49 -7.40
N LEU A 66 1.04 -6.43 -6.12
CA LEU A 66 0.64 -7.60 -5.32
C LEU A 66 1.64 -8.78 -5.36
N PRO A 67 2.96 -8.58 -5.12
CA PRO A 67 3.98 -9.61 -5.30
C PRO A 67 3.67 -10.96 -4.63
N PRO A 68 3.03 -11.03 -3.44
CA PRO A 68 2.76 -12.30 -2.76
C PRO A 68 1.74 -13.19 -3.45
N PHE A 69 0.96 -12.68 -4.41
CA PHE A 69 -0.21 -13.39 -4.96
C PHE A 69 0.05 -14.17 -6.26
N GLY A 70 1.28 -14.10 -6.81
CA GLY A 70 1.71 -14.86 -7.98
C GLY A 70 1.31 -14.24 -9.34
N GLU A 71 1.96 -14.75 -10.40
CA GLU A 71 2.00 -14.10 -11.72
C GLU A 71 0.64 -13.82 -12.34
N LYS A 72 -0.28 -14.77 -12.29
CA LYS A 72 -1.62 -14.59 -12.89
C LYS A 72 -2.42 -13.49 -12.23
N LEU A 73 -2.33 -13.38 -10.90
CA LEU A 73 -3.11 -12.41 -10.15
C LEU A 73 -2.51 -11.01 -10.25
N PHE A 74 -1.19 -10.84 -10.20
CA PHE A 74 -0.63 -9.51 -10.34
C PHE A 74 -0.78 -8.94 -11.76
N ALA A 75 -0.72 -9.77 -12.82
CA ALA A 75 -0.99 -9.32 -14.18
C ALA A 75 -2.46 -8.88 -14.37
N ALA A 76 -3.40 -9.64 -13.80
CA ALA A 76 -4.82 -9.29 -13.83
C ALA A 76 -5.10 -8.01 -13.04
N ALA A 77 -4.52 -7.87 -11.84
CA ALA A 77 -4.67 -6.69 -10.99
C ALA A 77 -4.09 -5.43 -11.66
N HIS A 78 -2.91 -5.52 -12.26
CA HIS A 78 -2.29 -4.42 -12.99
C HIS A 78 -3.22 -3.91 -14.11
N LYS A 79 -3.67 -4.84 -14.97
CA LYS A 79 -4.58 -4.51 -16.07
C LYS A 79 -5.88 -3.88 -15.57
N GLU A 80 -6.43 -4.37 -14.47
CA GLU A 80 -7.66 -3.84 -13.90
C GLU A 80 -7.46 -2.44 -13.32
N LEU A 81 -6.36 -2.20 -12.63
CA LEU A 81 -6.00 -0.87 -12.12
C LEU A 81 -5.92 0.16 -13.24
N GLU A 82 -5.21 -0.17 -14.33
CA GLU A 82 -5.14 0.72 -15.50
C GLU A 82 -6.52 0.94 -16.14
N ARG A 83 -7.32 -0.13 -16.25
CA ARG A 83 -8.68 -0.06 -16.81
C ARG A 83 -9.60 0.89 -16.06
N ILE A 84 -9.48 0.95 -14.73
CA ILE A 84 -10.30 1.86 -13.90
C ILE A 84 -9.73 3.28 -13.84
N GLY A 85 -8.52 3.53 -14.34
CA GLY A 85 -7.89 4.85 -14.42
C GLY A 85 -6.78 5.12 -13.40
N VAL A 86 -6.22 4.09 -12.77
CA VAL A 86 -5.00 4.23 -11.96
C VAL A 86 -3.77 4.24 -12.87
N GLU A 87 -2.93 5.25 -12.70
CA GLU A 87 -1.60 5.28 -13.32
C GLU A 87 -0.63 4.43 -12.50
N VAL A 88 -0.31 3.22 -12.97
CA VAL A 88 0.60 2.30 -12.25
C VAL A 88 2.04 2.54 -12.71
N LYS A 89 2.92 2.91 -11.77
CA LYS A 89 4.34 3.16 -12.03
C LYS A 89 5.20 2.28 -11.13
N LEU A 90 5.66 1.18 -11.68
CA LEU A 90 6.53 0.18 -11.05
C LEU A 90 8.00 0.45 -11.34
N ASN A 91 8.92 -0.21 -10.61
CA ASN A 91 10.36 0.04 -10.66
C ASN A 91 10.69 1.53 -10.42
N ALA A 92 9.88 2.19 -9.61
CA ALA A 92 9.97 3.60 -9.26
C ALA A 92 10.14 3.74 -7.74
N MET A 93 11.37 3.98 -7.30
CA MET A 93 11.67 4.13 -5.88
C MET A 93 11.51 5.59 -5.47
N VAL A 94 10.66 5.86 -4.48
CA VAL A 94 10.54 7.19 -3.87
C VAL A 94 11.81 7.48 -3.08
N THR A 95 12.48 8.57 -3.40
CA THR A 95 13.74 9.00 -2.79
C THR A 95 13.60 10.20 -1.87
N ASN A 96 12.57 11.01 -2.11
CA ASN A 96 12.26 12.17 -1.29
C ASN A 96 10.76 12.45 -1.31
N VAL A 97 10.22 12.98 -0.21
CA VAL A 97 8.83 13.45 -0.09
C VAL A 97 8.85 14.80 0.62
N ASP A 98 8.19 15.79 0.05
CA ASP A 98 8.05 17.11 0.65
C ASP A 98 6.60 17.61 0.57
N ALA A 99 6.37 18.86 0.92
CA ALA A 99 5.03 19.45 0.97
C ALA A 99 4.34 19.48 -0.41
N THR A 100 5.09 19.66 -1.50
CA THR A 100 4.54 19.86 -2.84
C THR A 100 4.54 18.61 -3.72
N GLY A 101 5.29 17.57 -3.35
CA GLY A 101 5.36 16.35 -4.18
C GLY A 101 6.33 15.31 -3.65
N LEU A 102 6.87 14.53 -4.56
CA LEU A 102 7.86 13.50 -4.29
C LEU A 102 8.80 13.29 -5.49
N ASP A 103 10.02 12.82 -5.20
CA ASP A 103 11.03 12.50 -6.20
C ASP A 103 11.16 10.98 -6.34
N LEU A 104 11.23 10.52 -7.59
CA LEU A 104 11.36 9.13 -7.94
C LEU A 104 12.73 8.86 -8.56
N LYS A 105 13.31 7.72 -8.25
CA LYS A 105 14.40 7.11 -8.99
C LYS A 105 13.86 5.92 -9.77
N LEU A 106 13.97 5.98 -11.10
CA LEU A 106 13.49 4.93 -12.00
C LEU A 106 14.55 3.84 -12.19
N LYS A 107 14.15 2.71 -12.77
CA LYS A 107 15.03 1.55 -13.00
C LYS A 107 16.26 1.88 -13.85
N ASP A 108 16.15 2.79 -14.80
CA ASP A 108 17.24 3.25 -15.66
C ASP A 108 18.20 4.24 -14.96
N GLY A 109 17.94 4.58 -13.70
CA GLY A 109 18.71 5.52 -12.90
C GLY A 109 18.28 6.98 -13.06
N SER A 110 17.37 7.30 -13.97
CA SER A 110 16.80 8.63 -14.13
C SER A 110 15.97 9.03 -12.92
N THR A 111 15.80 10.33 -12.73
CA THR A 111 14.95 10.90 -11.67
C THR A 111 13.76 11.62 -12.27
N GLU A 112 12.61 11.52 -11.59
CA GLU A 112 11.37 12.17 -11.98
C GLU A 112 10.75 12.85 -10.76
N ARG A 113 10.21 14.04 -10.93
CA ARG A 113 9.42 14.74 -9.93
C ARG A 113 7.94 14.58 -10.23
N VAL A 114 7.15 14.22 -9.20
CA VAL A 114 5.70 14.21 -9.25
C VAL A 114 5.17 15.26 -8.29
N GLU A 115 4.49 16.28 -8.84
CA GLU A 115 3.80 17.31 -8.06
C GLU A 115 2.45 16.76 -7.58
N ALA A 116 2.28 16.67 -6.27
CA ALA A 116 1.07 16.18 -5.61
C ALA A 116 1.00 16.67 -4.17
N ILE A 117 -0.12 17.20 -3.77
CA ILE A 117 -0.35 17.59 -2.37
C ILE A 117 -0.75 16.36 -1.54
N CYS A 118 -1.59 15.48 -2.09
CA CYS A 118 -2.02 14.27 -1.40
C CYS A 118 -1.11 13.08 -1.72
N LYS A 119 -0.38 12.62 -0.71
CA LYS A 119 0.51 11.47 -0.76
C LYS A 119 0.18 10.53 0.37
N VAL A 120 -0.09 9.26 0.06
CA VAL A 120 -0.38 8.21 1.04
C VAL A 120 0.71 7.16 0.98
N TRP A 121 1.32 6.90 2.13
CA TRP A 121 2.36 5.89 2.25
C TRP A 121 1.75 4.57 2.74
N ALA A 122 1.65 3.60 1.85
CA ALA A 122 1.12 2.24 2.09
C ALA A 122 2.21 1.16 2.01
N ALA A 123 3.49 1.55 1.84
CA ALA A 123 4.62 0.64 1.76
C ALA A 123 5.25 0.38 3.14
N GLY A 124 5.83 -0.82 3.32
CA GLY A 124 6.67 -1.12 4.46
C GLY A 124 5.93 -1.28 5.79
N VAL A 125 4.85 -2.04 5.80
CA VAL A 125 4.17 -2.42 7.05
C VAL A 125 5.10 -3.27 7.91
N GLN A 126 5.21 -2.91 9.19
CA GLN A 126 5.96 -3.67 10.20
C GLN A 126 5.01 -4.22 11.25
N ALA A 127 5.37 -5.37 11.83
CA ALA A 127 4.66 -5.95 12.94
C ALA A 127 4.77 -5.07 14.20
N SER A 128 3.85 -5.25 15.13
CA SER A 128 3.88 -4.56 16.43
C SER A 128 5.21 -4.80 17.16
N PRO A 129 5.76 -3.79 17.87
CA PRO A 129 6.91 -3.98 18.76
C PRO A 129 6.72 -5.10 19.79
N LEU A 130 5.49 -5.45 20.12
CA LEU A 130 5.15 -6.57 21.00
C LEU A 130 5.72 -7.91 20.49
N GLY A 131 5.77 -8.10 19.15
CA GLY A 131 6.38 -9.29 18.56
C GLY A 131 7.86 -9.42 18.90
N LYS A 132 8.59 -8.31 18.91
CA LYS A 132 10.00 -8.29 19.32
C LYS A 132 10.15 -8.62 20.82
N THR A 133 9.33 -8.01 21.67
CA THR A 133 9.34 -8.30 23.11
C THR A 133 9.05 -9.77 23.41
N LEU A 134 8.06 -10.34 22.73
CA LEU A 134 7.71 -11.76 22.83
C LEU A 134 8.88 -12.65 22.42
N ALA A 135 9.49 -12.34 21.27
CA ALA A 135 10.63 -13.09 20.74
C ALA A 135 11.85 -13.05 21.68
N GLU A 136 12.18 -11.88 22.24
CA GLU A 136 13.27 -11.71 23.21
C GLU A 136 13.04 -12.55 24.47
N GLN A 137 11.80 -12.61 25.01
CA GLN A 137 11.45 -13.38 26.20
C GLN A 137 11.44 -14.89 25.96
N SER A 138 11.11 -15.33 24.75
CA SER A 138 11.06 -16.75 24.38
C SER A 138 12.31 -17.28 23.70
N GLY A 139 13.31 -16.42 23.45
CA GLY A 139 14.55 -16.81 22.77
C GLY A 139 14.39 -17.10 21.26
N ILE A 140 13.35 -16.51 20.62
CA ILE A 140 13.04 -16.67 19.21
C ILE A 140 13.48 -15.43 18.45
N GLU A 141 13.87 -15.54 17.19
CA GLU A 141 14.18 -14.42 16.32
C GLU A 141 12.97 -14.04 15.46
N VAL A 142 12.65 -12.73 15.39
CA VAL A 142 11.67 -12.18 14.46
C VAL A 142 12.24 -12.06 13.05
N ASP A 143 11.38 -12.06 12.04
CA ASP A 143 11.79 -11.76 10.67
C ASP A 143 12.11 -10.26 10.47
N ARG A 144 12.50 -9.89 9.23
CA ARG A 144 12.83 -8.49 8.88
C ARG A 144 11.67 -7.50 9.05
N ALA A 145 10.44 -8.00 9.00
CA ALA A 145 9.22 -7.21 9.23
C ALA A 145 8.80 -7.18 10.70
N GLY A 146 9.56 -7.81 11.59
CA GLY A 146 9.26 -7.91 13.02
C GLY A 146 8.21 -8.97 13.34
N ARG A 147 7.88 -9.88 12.40
CA ARG A 147 6.90 -10.94 12.62
C ARG A 147 7.53 -12.11 13.35
N VAL A 148 6.72 -12.73 14.20
CA VAL A 148 7.11 -13.87 15.06
C VAL A 148 6.88 -15.17 14.28
N PRO A 149 7.89 -16.04 14.09
CA PRO A 149 7.68 -17.36 13.52
C PRO A 149 6.81 -18.21 14.43
N VAL A 150 5.81 -18.87 13.86
CA VAL A 150 4.86 -19.72 14.57
C VAL A 150 4.87 -21.13 14.03
N GLN A 151 4.40 -22.08 14.84
CA GLN A 151 4.13 -23.45 14.43
C GLN A 151 2.89 -23.51 13.49
N PRO A 152 2.65 -24.61 12.77
CA PRO A 152 1.46 -24.76 11.91
C PRO A 152 0.13 -24.62 12.65
N ASP A 153 0.12 -24.82 13.96
CA ASP A 153 -1.04 -24.62 14.84
C ASP A 153 -1.12 -23.19 15.43
N LEU A 154 -0.33 -22.25 14.89
CA LEU A 154 -0.24 -20.86 15.30
C LEU A 154 0.33 -20.63 16.70
N THR A 155 0.86 -21.65 17.35
CA THR A 155 1.51 -21.51 18.65
C THR A 155 2.94 -21.02 18.52
N LEU A 156 3.45 -20.41 19.59
CA LEU A 156 4.84 -20.00 19.68
C LEU A 156 5.73 -21.25 19.92
N PRO A 157 6.83 -21.43 19.18
CA PRO A 157 7.75 -22.56 19.41
C PRO A 157 8.20 -22.66 20.88
N GLY A 158 7.98 -23.81 21.49
CA GLY A 158 8.27 -24.05 22.91
C GLY A 158 7.23 -23.54 23.92
N HIS A 159 6.19 -22.85 23.44
CA HIS A 159 5.13 -22.26 24.26
C HIS A 159 3.75 -22.55 23.64
N PRO A 160 3.23 -23.79 23.79
CA PRO A 160 1.97 -24.20 23.16
C PRO A 160 0.73 -23.46 23.74
N GLU A 161 0.89 -22.78 24.86
CA GLU A 161 -0.13 -21.92 25.47
C GLU A 161 -0.19 -20.51 24.89
N VAL A 162 0.77 -20.12 24.00
CA VAL A 162 0.86 -18.78 23.42
C VAL A 162 0.57 -18.85 21.92
N PHE A 163 -0.50 -18.21 21.49
CA PHE A 163 -0.87 -18.06 20.08
C PHE A 163 -0.44 -16.70 19.54
N VAL A 164 0.11 -16.68 18.31
CA VAL A 164 0.40 -15.45 17.57
C VAL A 164 -0.32 -15.53 16.23
N ILE A 165 -1.18 -14.56 15.94
CA ILE A 165 -2.07 -14.56 14.78
C ILE A 165 -2.01 -13.22 14.02
N GLY A 166 -2.57 -13.18 12.81
CA GLY A 166 -2.67 -11.99 11.99
C GLY A 166 -1.31 -11.51 11.49
N ASP A 167 -1.17 -10.20 11.29
CA ASP A 167 0.01 -9.57 10.68
C ASP A 167 1.29 -9.72 11.50
N MET A 168 1.16 -10.12 12.77
CA MET A 168 2.31 -10.36 13.64
C MET A 168 2.89 -11.78 13.49
N ALA A 169 2.15 -12.71 12.90
CA ALA A 169 2.60 -14.09 12.69
C ALA A 169 3.37 -14.26 11.37
N ALA A 170 4.45 -15.04 11.40
CA ALA A 170 5.16 -15.52 10.22
C ALA A 170 4.93 -17.02 10.04
N LEU A 171 4.07 -17.40 9.10
CA LEU A 171 3.76 -18.79 8.75
C LEU A 171 3.74 -18.95 7.23
N ASP A 172 4.53 -19.85 6.67
CA ASP A 172 4.50 -20.31 5.28
C ASP A 172 4.42 -19.20 4.21
N ARG A 173 5.01 -18.04 4.49
CA ARG A 173 4.95 -16.83 3.65
C ARG A 173 3.53 -16.30 3.41
N LEU A 174 2.58 -16.62 4.26
CA LEU A 174 1.24 -16.07 4.19
C LEU A 174 1.29 -14.54 4.23
N PRO A 175 0.51 -13.85 3.38
CA PRO A 175 0.48 -12.40 3.38
C PRO A 175 -0.25 -11.85 4.61
N GLY A 176 0.14 -10.67 5.08
CA GLY A 176 -0.61 -9.90 6.09
C GLY A 176 -1.87 -9.30 5.45
N VAL A 177 -2.96 -10.06 5.50
CA VAL A 177 -4.27 -9.65 4.99
C VAL A 177 -5.37 -10.09 5.96
N ALA A 178 -6.48 -9.37 5.97
CA ALA A 178 -7.59 -9.60 6.90
C ALA A 178 -8.10 -11.06 6.88
N GLN A 179 -8.15 -11.69 5.72
CA GLN A 179 -8.61 -13.07 5.58
C GLN A 179 -7.74 -14.07 6.35
N VAL A 180 -6.41 -13.88 6.33
CA VAL A 180 -5.47 -14.73 7.09
C VAL A 180 -5.65 -14.48 8.59
N ALA A 181 -5.78 -13.24 9.01
CA ALA A 181 -6.01 -12.89 10.41
C ALA A 181 -7.32 -13.48 10.96
N ILE A 182 -8.42 -13.36 10.18
CA ILE A 182 -9.74 -13.88 10.57
C ILE A 182 -9.72 -15.42 10.67
N GLN A 183 -9.10 -16.09 9.71
CA GLN A 183 -9.00 -17.55 9.72
C GLN A 183 -8.11 -18.05 10.87
N GLY A 184 -6.96 -17.40 11.08
CA GLY A 184 -6.07 -17.69 12.21
C GLY A 184 -6.77 -17.51 13.57
N ALA A 185 -7.52 -16.42 13.74
CA ALA A 185 -8.28 -16.17 14.97
C ALA A 185 -9.43 -17.17 15.23
N ARG A 186 -9.98 -17.79 14.17
CA ARG A 186 -10.99 -18.84 14.32
C ARG A 186 -10.40 -20.20 14.63
N TYR A 187 -9.15 -20.40 14.24
CA TYR A 187 -8.43 -21.64 14.47
C TYR A 187 -7.84 -21.70 15.88
N ALA A 188 -7.23 -20.61 16.35
CA ALA A 188 -6.65 -20.48 17.70
C ALA A 188 -7.74 -20.42 18.79
#